data_041342dde1b0c1c68031eac3d5cc015b
#
_entry.id   041342dde1b0c1c68031eac3d5cc015b
#
_cell.length_a   1.000
_cell.length_b   1.000
_cell.length_c   1.000
_cell.angle_alpha   90.00
_cell.angle_beta   90.00
_cell.angle_gamma   90.00
#
_symmetry.space_group_name_H-M   'P 1'
#
loop_
_entity.id
_entity.type
_entity.pdbx_description
1 polymer ?
#
loop_
_entity_poly.entity_id
_entity_poly.type
_entity_poly.pdbx_seq_one_letter_code
_entity_poly.pdbx_strand_id
1 'polypeptide(L)'
;MDLMVIVPGMLSSCIIEMKEEFGLTDKQFGLFGSVNGLGSFIGSLAFTLVIEKINHKCLISTMLLINCICHFAFFFKMGYPVLLASRFICGFVCVFCFIYFPMWVEKFAMKKWVNFMQTFVQVSNTIGHIFGYFVYLILGGHNWKYGFLLESISISSLVFVMLVIPFKYYDKNYINPDYVNQVNPSDASEEKEIKQLKENKETQKEEEETVMKDVICNIPYILISLYRGNRLFIFVAINFWYSDYLQNSLMEKNPSVIFWSYSITMVIASLIGNILGGVVINRIGGTKSRHSYVAMGVLQFLCVLFGLFAPFTDSVLMFTILMSLYILINSASGIITISASFAVMPKTLTGTATGIYSLLVNLIAFLPAPYAYAFIKSIVGEGQYIMVVLMLYGLFGCFEIMAADIYMRVKKIKIYDEEFKFVSVK
;
A
#
# COMPACT_ATOMS: atom_id res chain seq x y z
N MET A 1 -8.81 1.99 -9.59
CA MET A 1 -7.90 2.12 -8.45
C MET A 1 -7.28 3.51 -8.38
N ASP A 2 -6.88 4.07 -9.50
CA ASP A 2 -6.30 5.42 -9.60
C ASP A 2 -7.16 6.51 -8.94
N LEU A 3 -8.46 6.46 -9.17
CA LEU A 3 -9.40 7.46 -8.63
C LEU A 3 -9.44 7.51 -7.10
N MET A 4 -9.14 6.41 -6.40
CA MET A 4 -9.16 6.37 -4.93
C MET A 4 -7.84 6.88 -4.30
N VAL A 5 -6.82 7.10 -5.10
CA VAL A 5 -5.48 7.53 -4.66
C VAL A 5 -5.21 9.02 -4.99
N ILE A 6 -6.16 9.69 -5.64
CA ILE A 6 -6.07 11.12 -5.92
C ILE A 6 -6.02 11.94 -4.62
N VAL A 7 -6.90 11.63 -3.65
CA VAL A 7 -6.94 12.36 -2.36
C VAL A 7 -5.63 12.33 -1.59
N PRO A 8 -4.93 11.21 -1.39
CA PRO A 8 -3.64 11.23 -0.72
C PRO A 8 -2.62 12.16 -1.39
N GLY A 9 -2.55 12.18 -2.73
CA GLY A 9 -1.69 13.10 -3.46
C GLY A 9 -2.10 14.56 -3.30
N MET A 10 -3.38 14.84 -3.39
CA MET A 10 -3.93 16.17 -3.21
C MET A 10 -3.76 16.68 -1.77
N LEU A 11 -3.96 15.83 -0.76
CA LEU A 11 -3.73 16.18 0.64
C LEU A 11 -2.30 16.60 0.91
N SER A 12 -1.33 15.85 0.35
CA SER A 12 0.08 16.20 0.48
C SER A 12 0.42 17.52 -0.19
N SER A 13 -0.32 17.94 -1.23
CA SER A 13 -0.11 19.21 -1.91
C SER A 13 -0.76 20.40 -1.23
N CYS A 14 -1.93 20.22 -0.57
CA CYS A 14 -2.70 21.32 0.06
C CYS A 14 -2.57 21.40 1.59
N ILE A 15 -1.46 20.87 2.13
CA ILE A 15 -1.19 20.85 3.58
C ILE A 15 -1.28 22.22 4.20
N ILE A 16 -0.63 23.21 3.60
CA ILE A 16 -0.50 24.55 4.17
C ILE A 16 -1.86 25.24 4.18
N GLU A 17 -2.58 25.21 3.05
CA GLU A 17 -3.89 25.84 2.92
C GLU A 17 -4.91 25.22 3.88
N MET A 18 -4.89 23.90 4.04
CA MET A 18 -5.77 23.24 5.00
C MET A 18 -5.41 23.59 6.45
N LYS A 19 -4.12 23.65 6.78
CA LYS A 19 -3.68 24.05 8.12
C LYS A 19 -4.10 25.48 8.44
N GLU A 20 -3.93 26.40 7.51
CA GLU A 20 -4.33 27.80 7.67
C GLU A 20 -5.86 27.93 7.78
N GLU A 21 -6.61 27.24 6.91
CA GLU A 21 -8.07 27.37 6.87
C GLU A 21 -8.76 26.82 8.14
N PHE A 22 -8.27 25.71 8.68
CA PHE A 22 -8.85 25.08 9.87
C PHE A 22 -8.09 25.40 11.17
N GLY A 23 -7.04 26.23 11.11
CA GLY A 23 -6.19 26.57 12.27
C GLY A 23 -5.49 25.34 12.88
N LEU A 24 -5.05 24.40 12.07
CA LEU A 24 -4.49 23.13 12.53
C LEU A 24 -2.99 23.23 12.83
N THR A 25 -2.59 22.64 13.93
CA THR A 25 -1.18 22.39 14.25
C THR A 25 -0.64 21.22 13.39
N ASP A 26 0.70 21.13 13.26
CA ASP A 26 1.34 20.01 12.55
C ASP A 26 0.94 18.67 13.15
N LYS A 27 0.83 18.56 14.48
CA LYS A 27 0.40 17.33 15.16
C LYS A 27 -1.04 16.93 14.79
N GLN A 28 -1.94 17.90 14.73
CA GLN A 28 -3.34 17.64 14.32
C GLN A 28 -3.40 17.20 12.85
N PHE A 29 -2.62 17.83 11.97
CA PHE A 29 -2.56 17.42 10.57
C PHE A 29 -1.88 16.05 10.38
N GLY A 30 -0.82 15.77 11.14
CA GLY A 30 -0.20 14.44 11.17
C GLY A 30 -1.15 13.36 11.67
N LEU A 31 -1.96 13.64 12.71
CA LEU A 31 -3.02 12.75 13.19
C LEU A 31 -4.06 12.50 12.10
N PHE A 32 -4.43 13.53 11.35
CA PHE A 32 -5.36 13.44 10.22
C PHE A 32 -4.88 12.48 9.12
N GLY A 33 -3.57 12.45 8.84
CA GLY A 33 -2.95 11.44 7.97
C GLY A 33 -2.97 10.03 8.58
N SER A 34 -2.60 9.93 9.85
CA SER A 34 -2.48 8.66 10.59
C SER A 34 -3.82 7.94 10.80
N VAL A 35 -4.89 8.67 11.02
CA VAL A 35 -6.24 8.10 11.22
C VAL A 35 -6.73 7.35 9.98
N ASN A 36 -6.31 7.75 8.78
CA ASN A 36 -6.56 6.98 7.57
C ASN A 36 -5.89 5.59 7.62
N GLY A 37 -4.65 5.52 8.10
CA GLY A 37 -3.92 4.26 8.32
C GLY A 37 -4.60 3.37 9.37
N LEU A 38 -5.15 3.96 10.44
CA LEU A 38 -5.93 3.23 11.45
C LEU A 38 -7.21 2.65 10.83
N GLY A 39 -7.92 3.43 10.03
CA GLY A 39 -9.07 2.94 9.26
C GLY A 39 -8.70 1.77 8.37
N SER A 40 -7.60 1.88 7.63
CA SER A 40 -7.11 0.81 6.75
C SER A 40 -6.71 -0.45 7.53
N PHE A 41 -6.10 -0.32 8.69
CA PHE A 41 -5.77 -1.45 9.56
C PHE A 41 -7.03 -2.20 10.01
N ILE A 42 -8.01 -1.50 10.57
CA ILE A 42 -9.28 -2.09 11.02
C ILE A 42 -10.09 -2.64 9.83
N GLY A 43 -10.09 -1.93 8.71
CA GLY A 43 -10.73 -2.36 7.47
C GLY A 43 -10.12 -3.64 6.90
N SER A 44 -8.81 -3.83 7.00
CA SER A 44 -8.15 -5.07 6.58
C SER A 44 -8.61 -6.28 7.41
N LEU A 45 -8.78 -6.10 8.73
CA LEU A 45 -9.34 -7.14 9.60
C LEU A 45 -10.80 -7.44 9.23
N ALA A 46 -11.60 -6.38 9.04
CA ALA A 46 -13.01 -6.54 8.66
C ALA A 46 -13.17 -7.22 7.30
N PHE A 47 -12.29 -6.91 6.33
CA PHE A 47 -12.30 -7.52 5.01
C PHE A 47 -12.18 -9.05 5.09
N THR A 48 -11.24 -9.57 5.86
CA THR A 48 -11.03 -11.02 6.00
C THR A 48 -12.25 -11.74 6.58
N LEU A 49 -13.01 -11.07 7.47
CA LEU A 49 -14.20 -11.64 8.10
C LEU A 49 -15.45 -11.61 7.20
N VAL A 50 -15.47 -10.72 6.22
CA VAL A 50 -16.69 -10.40 5.46
C VAL A 50 -16.62 -10.88 4.01
N ILE A 51 -15.42 -10.99 3.41
CA ILE A 51 -15.26 -11.25 1.98
C ILE A 51 -15.90 -12.54 1.49
N GLU A 52 -15.92 -13.58 2.31
CA GLU A 52 -16.53 -14.87 1.95
C GLU A 52 -18.06 -14.91 2.17
N LYS A 53 -18.60 -13.98 2.97
CA LYS A 53 -20.00 -13.98 3.40
C LYS A 53 -20.90 -13.08 2.57
N ILE A 54 -20.33 -12.06 1.92
CA ILE A 54 -21.08 -11.04 1.20
C ILE A 54 -20.70 -11.07 -0.29
N ASN A 55 -21.69 -10.84 -1.14
CA ASN A 55 -21.48 -10.71 -2.56
C ASN A 55 -20.47 -9.58 -2.86
N HIS A 56 -19.38 -9.91 -3.55
CA HIS A 56 -18.27 -9.01 -3.81
C HIS A 56 -18.70 -7.74 -4.56
N LYS A 57 -19.63 -7.85 -5.52
CA LYS A 57 -20.15 -6.68 -6.23
C LYS A 57 -20.84 -5.71 -5.28
N CYS A 58 -21.75 -6.23 -4.44
CA CYS A 58 -22.49 -5.41 -3.47
C CYS A 58 -21.52 -4.78 -2.46
N LEU A 59 -20.60 -5.58 -1.90
CA LEU A 59 -19.61 -5.13 -0.93
C LEU A 59 -18.77 -3.98 -1.50
N ILE A 60 -18.12 -4.18 -2.64
CA ILE A 60 -17.22 -3.17 -3.22
C ILE A 60 -17.98 -1.91 -3.66
N SER A 61 -19.16 -2.07 -4.28
CA SER A 61 -19.97 -0.90 -4.68
C SER A 61 -20.43 -0.09 -3.47
N THR A 62 -20.79 -0.74 -2.35
CA THR A 62 -21.15 -0.06 -1.11
C THR A 62 -19.96 0.67 -0.49
N MET A 63 -18.78 0.04 -0.46
CA MET A 63 -17.55 0.68 0.05
C MET A 63 -17.17 1.91 -0.78
N LEU A 64 -17.26 1.84 -2.10
CA LEU A 64 -17.03 2.98 -2.98
C LEU A 64 -18.04 4.11 -2.76
N LEU A 65 -19.31 3.78 -2.55
CA LEU A 65 -20.36 4.77 -2.28
C LEU A 65 -20.11 5.50 -0.94
N ILE A 66 -19.75 4.76 0.11
CA ILE A 66 -19.40 5.34 1.41
C ILE A 66 -18.18 6.26 1.27
N ASN A 67 -17.17 5.85 0.51
CA ASN A 67 -15.99 6.69 0.24
C ASN A 67 -16.37 8.00 -0.45
N CYS A 68 -17.24 7.93 -1.46
CA CYS A 68 -17.76 9.10 -2.16
C CYS A 68 -18.46 10.08 -1.19
N ILE A 69 -19.34 9.58 -0.30
CA ILE A 69 -20.05 10.38 0.70
C ILE A 69 -19.05 11.07 1.65
N CYS A 70 -18.01 10.38 2.10
CA CYS A 70 -16.99 10.94 2.98
C CYS A 70 -16.25 12.13 2.34
N HIS A 71 -16.05 12.14 1.02
CA HIS A 71 -15.39 13.25 0.34
C HIS A 71 -16.23 14.52 0.31
N PHE A 72 -17.55 14.43 0.38
CA PHE A 72 -18.41 15.63 0.52
C PHE A 72 -18.18 16.37 1.83
N ALA A 73 -17.74 15.71 2.91
CA ALA A 73 -17.37 16.38 4.15
C ALA A 73 -16.22 17.38 3.94
N PHE A 74 -15.27 17.07 3.05
CA PHE A 74 -14.17 17.97 2.67
C PHE A 74 -14.67 19.11 1.77
N PHE A 75 -15.50 18.80 0.80
CA PHE A 75 -16.06 19.81 -0.09
C PHE A 75 -16.86 20.88 0.67
N PHE A 76 -17.69 20.46 1.65
CA PHE A 76 -18.47 21.37 2.49
C PHE A 76 -17.68 21.99 3.64
N LYS A 77 -16.37 21.71 3.73
CA LYS A 77 -15.47 22.24 4.78
C LYS A 77 -16.02 22.03 6.19
N MET A 78 -16.53 20.84 6.46
CA MET A 78 -17.03 20.48 7.78
C MET A 78 -15.90 20.57 8.83
N GLY A 79 -16.25 20.84 10.09
CA GLY A 79 -15.25 21.02 11.14
C GLY A 79 -14.28 19.84 11.30
N TYR A 80 -13.09 20.09 11.84
CA TYR A 80 -12.00 19.13 11.97
C TYR A 80 -12.41 17.73 12.51
N PRO A 81 -13.29 17.60 13.55
CA PRO A 81 -13.72 16.27 14.02
C PRO A 81 -14.44 15.45 12.94
N VAL A 82 -15.26 16.10 12.11
CA VAL A 82 -16.01 15.43 11.03
C VAL A 82 -15.03 15.01 9.92
N LEU A 83 -14.07 15.86 9.58
CA LEU A 83 -13.03 15.53 8.61
C LEU A 83 -12.15 14.37 9.10
N LEU A 84 -11.84 14.34 10.39
CA LEU A 84 -11.08 13.23 11.01
C LEU A 84 -11.85 11.92 10.92
N ALA A 85 -13.15 11.93 11.27
CA ALA A 85 -14.01 10.76 11.12
C ALA A 85 -14.14 10.30 9.66
N SER A 86 -14.28 11.24 8.73
CA SER A 86 -14.31 10.95 7.29
C SER A 86 -13.01 10.30 6.82
N ARG A 87 -11.85 10.76 7.30
CA ARG A 87 -10.55 10.13 6.98
C ARG A 87 -10.44 8.70 7.50
N PHE A 88 -10.93 8.45 8.72
CA PHE A 88 -11.00 7.10 9.27
C PHE A 88 -11.86 6.18 8.37
N ILE A 89 -13.06 6.63 8.02
CA ILE A 89 -13.98 5.86 7.18
C ILE A 89 -13.39 5.66 5.79
N CYS A 90 -12.80 6.69 5.17
CA CYS A 90 -12.09 6.55 3.89
C CYS A 90 -11.02 5.46 3.95
N GLY A 91 -10.15 5.47 4.97
CA GLY A 91 -9.14 4.43 5.15
C GLY A 91 -9.76 3.04 5.27
N PHE A 92 -10.80 2.92 6.10
CA PHE A 92 -11.54 1.66 6.31
C PHE A 92 -12.12 1.11 5.00
N VAL A 93 -12.78 1.92 4.19
CA VAL A 93 -13.45 1.45 2.97
C VAL A 93 -12.49 1.25 1.79
N CYS A 94 -11.47 2.12 1.66
CA CYS A 94 -10.51 2.04 0.56
C CYS A 94 -9.73 0.73 0.57
N VAL A 95 -9.36 0.22 1.75
CA VAL A 95 -8.57 -1.02 1.86
C VAL A 95 -9.31 -2.23 1.29
N PHE A 96 -10.64 -2.25 1.31
CA PHE A 96 -11.43 -3.30 0.67
C PHE A 96 -11.13 -3.38 -0.84
N CYS A 97 -11.04 -2.25 -1.50
CA CYS A 97 -10.69 -2.19 -2.91
C CYS A 97 -9.23 -2.57 -3.15
N PHE A 98 -8.30 -2.09 -2.29
CA PHE A 98 -6.87 -2.40 -2.40
C PHE A 98 -6.56 -3.88 -2.27
N ILE A 99 -7.30 -4.61 -1.43
CA ILE A 99 -7.13 -6.07 -1.28
C ILE A 99 -7.89 -6.81 -2.40
N TYR A 100 -9.11 -6.37 -2.73
CA TYR A 100 -9.96 -7.05 -3.70
C TYR A 100 -9.42 -7.02 -5.13
N PHE A 101 -8.91 -5.88 -5.62
CA PHE A 101 -8.47 -5.78 -7.02
C PHE A 101 -7.33 -6.73 -7.39
N PRO A 102 -6.24 -6.87 -6.61
CA PRO A 102 -5.23 -7.89 -6.86
C PRO A 102 -5.79 -9.32 -6.88
N MET A 103 -6.68 -9.66 -5.94
CA MET A 103 -7.35 -10.97 -5.91
C MET A 103 -8.21 -11.19 -7.15
N TRP A 104 -8.94 -10.16 -7.58
CA TRP A 104 -9.75 -10.21 -8.81
C TRP A 104 -8.87 -10.47 -10.05
N VAL A 105 -7.74 -9.80 -10.15
CA VAL A 105 -6.78 -10.03 -11.25
C VAL A 105 -6.29 -11.49 -11.27
N GLU A 106 -5.91 -12.05 -10.13
CA GLU A 106 -5.48 -13.46 -10.05
C GLU A 106 -6.58 -14.44 -10.47
N LYS A 107 -7.83 -14.13 -10.14
CA LYS A 107 -8.98 -15.01 -10.40
C LYS A 107 -9.47 -14.95 -11.86
N PHE A 108 -9.46 -13.77 -12.47
CA PHE A 108 -10.11 -13.53 -13.78
C PHE A 108 -9.14 -13.29 -14.93
N ALA A 109 -7.92 -12.85 -14.67
CA ALA A 109 -6.96 -12.60 -15.75
C ALA A 109 -6.43 -13.89 -16.37
N MET A 110 -6.18 -13.87 -17.67
CA MET A 110 -5.47 -14.96 -18.33
C MET A 110 -4.05 -15.10 -17.76
N LYS A 111 -3.58 -16.31 -17.51
CA LYS A 111 -2.26 -16.61 -16.89
C LYS A 111 -1.10 -15.79 -17.46
N LYS A 112 -1.07 -15.58 -18.79
CA LYS A 112 -0.04 -14.79 -19.47
C LYS A 112 -0.08 -13.29 -19.15
N TRP A 113 -1.22 -12.76 -18.68
CA TRP A 113 -1.43 -11.34 -18.42
C TRP A 113 -1.49 -10.99 -16.92
N VAL A 114 -1.52 -11.97 -16.03
CA VAL A 114 -1.63 -11.74 -14.57
C VAL A 114 -0.56 -10.78 -14.08
N ASN A 115 0.71 -11.06 -14.37
CA ASN A 115 1.83 -10.23 -13.92
C ASN A 115 1.75 -8.81 -14.49
N PHE A 116 1.36 -8.66 -15.75
CA PHE A 116 1.16 -7.34 -16.36
C PHE A 116 0.03 -6.56 -15.69
N MET A 117 -1.11 -7.19 -15.45
CA MET A 117 -2.24 -6.56 -14.77
C MET A 117 -1.93 -6.22 -13.31
N GLN A 118 -1.21 -7.08 -12.58
CA GLN A 118 -0.74 -6.78 -11.22
C GLN A 118 0.22 -5.57 -11.20
N THR A 119 1.14 -5.51 -12.17
CA THR A 119 2.02 -4.35 -12.33
C THR A 119 1.21 -3.09 -12.64
N PHE A 120 0.22 -3.19 -13.52
CA PHE A 120 -0.66 -2.07 -13.86
C PHE A 120 -1.43 -1.56 -12.64
N VAL A 121 -1.94 -2.44 -11.78
CA VAL A 121 -2.58 -2.08 -10.50
C VAL A 121 -1.61 -1.32 -9.58
N GLN A 122 -0.35 -1.70 -9.52
CA GLN A 122 0.66 -1.00 -8.70
C GLN A 122 1.02 0.37 -9.29
N VAL A 123 1.22 0.43 -10.59
CA VAL A 123 1.55 1.68 -11.32
C VAL A 123 0.40 2.68 -11.21
N SER A 124 -0.85 2.20 -11.27
CA SER A 124 -2.01 3.06 -11.19
C SER A 124 -2.09 3.81 -9.86
N ASN A 125 -1.70 3.19 -8.74
CA ASN A 125 -1.60 3.91 -7.46
C ASN A 125 -0.66 5.12 -7.53
N THR A 126 0.48 4.94 -8.17
CA THR A 126 1.49 5.99 -8.33
C THR A 126 0.96 7.12 -9.22
N ILE A 127 0.27 6.78 -10.32
CA ILE A 127 -0.36 7.74 -11.23
C ILE A 127 -1.45 8.55 -10.50
N GLY A 128 -2.26 7.91 -9.65
CA GLY A 128 -3.28 8.59 -8.85
C GLY A 128 -2.70 9.68 -7.93
N HIS A 129 -1.56 9.41 -7.30
CA HIS A 129 -0.86 10.43 -6.49
C HIS A 129 -0.43 11.66 -7.31
N ILE A 130 0.15 11.46 -8.53
CA ILE A 130 0.51 12.57 -9.42
C ILE A 130 -0.73 13.37 -9.80
N PHE A 131 -1.78 12.64 -10.18
CA PHE A 131 -3.00 13.28 -10.62
C PHE A 131 -3.59 14.16 -9.52
N GLY A 132 -3.49 13.74 -8.24
CA GLY A 132 -3.86 14.56 -7.09
C GLY A 132 -3.07 15.87 -7.00
N TYR A 133 -1.76 15.82 -7.13
CA TYR A 133 -0.92 17.02 -7.19
C TYR A 133 -1.22 17.90 -8.42
N PHE A 134 -1.46 17.30 -9.57
CA PHE A 134 -1.82 18.01 -10.79
C PHE A 134 -3.15 18.74 -10.69
N VAL A 135 -4.16 18.11 -10.09
CA VAL A 135 -5.44 18.74 -9.79
C VAL A 135 -5.27 19.96 -8.89
N TYR A 136 -4.46 19.83 -7.83
CA TYR A 136 -4.12 20.95 -6.96
C TYR A 136 -3.43 22.09 -7.72
N LEU A 137 -2.48 21.79 -8.60
CA LEU A 137 -1.77 22.78 -9.39
C LEU A 137 -2.72 23.59 -10.31
N ILE A 138 -3.69 22.91 -10.93
CA ILE A 138 -4.68 23.56 -11.83
C ILE A 138 -5.68 24.40 -11.04
N LEU A 139 -6.20 23.86 -9.95
CA LEU A 139 -7.26 24.52 -9.17
C LEU A 139 -6.74 25.72 -8.34
N GLY A 140 -5.44 25.72 -8.04
CA GLY A 140 -4.82 26.65 -7.10
C GLY A 140 -5.15 26.34 -5.65
N GLY A 141 -4.26 26.73 -4.73
CA GLY A 141 -4.32 26.34 -3.32
C GLY A 141 -5.63 26.62 -2.60
N HIS A 142 -6.24 27.80 -2.80
CA HIS A 142 -7.50 28.15 -2.15
C HIS A 142 -8.73 27.35 -2.62
N ASN A 143 -8.62 26.65 -3.74
CA ASN A 143 -9.69 25.89 -4.35
C ASN A 143 -9.58 24.37 -4.12
N TRP A 144 -8.74 23.93 -3.18
CA TRP A 144 -8.48 22.54 -2.89
C TRP A 144 -9.74 21.66 -2.71
N LYS A 145 -10.84 22.24 -2.17
CA LYS A 145 -12.12 21.54 -1.96
C LYS A 145 -12.74 20.97 -3.24
N TYR A 146 -12.52 21.61 -4.40
CA TYR A 146 -13.06 21.15 -5.68
C TYR A 146 -12.34 19.88 -6.17
N GLY A 147 -11.12 19.62 -5.72
CA GLY A 147 -10.45 18.37 -5.98
C GLY A 147 -11.14 17.16 -5.34
N PHE A 148 -11.63 17.32 -4.10
CA PHE A 148 -12.45 16.28 -3.44
C PHE A 148 -13.80 16.07 -4.13
N LEU A 149 -14.41 17.14 -4.64
CA LEU A 149 -15.62 17.04 -5.45
C LEU A 149 -15.37 16.28 -6.76
N LEU A 150 -14.28 16.58 -7.46
CA LEU A 150 -13.88 15.89 -8.69
C LEU A 150 -13.68 14.41 -8.43
N GLU A 151 -13.01 14.04 -7.34
CA GLU A 151 -12.83 12.64 -6.96
C GLU A 151 -14.19 11.98 -6.63
N SER A 152 -15.06 12.63 -5.89
CA SER A 152 -16.41 12.12 -5.60
C SER A 152 -17.21 11.83 -6.86
N ILE A 153 -17.16 12.72 -7.85
CA ILE A 153 -17.83 12.54 -9.14
C ILE A 153 -17.21 11.34 -9.88
N SER A 154 -15.89 11.25 -9.89
CA SER A 154 -15.16 10.17 -10.56
C SER A 154 -15.46 8.80 -9.92
N ILE A 155 -15.50 8.70 -8.59
CA ILE A 155 -15.87 7.47 -7.89
C ILE A 155 -17.33 7.12 -8.13
N SER A 156 -18.24 8.11 -8.14
CA SER A 156 -19.66 7.88 -8.44
C SER A 156 -19.86 7.29 -9.83
N SER A 157 -19.12 7.77 -10.83
CA SER A 157 -19.15 7.21 -12.19
C SER A 157 -18.67 5.75 -12.20
N LEU A 158 -17.63 5.42 -11.43
CA LEU A 158 -17.14 4.05 -11.28
C LEU A 158 -18.17 3.14 -10.60
N VAL A 159 -18.85 3.61 -9.55
CA VAL A 159 -19.95 2.88 -8.90
C VAL A 159 -21.05 2.57 -9.90
N PHE A 160 -21.45 3.56 -10.71
CA PHE A 160 -22.45 3.35 -11.74
C PHE A 160 -22.04 2.26 -12.75
N VAL A 161 -20.80 2.31 -13.24
CA VAL A 161 -20.25 1.27 -14.15
C VAL A 161 -20.28 -0.10 -13.47
N MET A 162 -19.87 -0.19 -12.21
CA MET A 162 -19.89 -1.46 -11.46
C MET A 162 -21.31 -2.01 -11.28
N LEU A 163 -22.31 -1.16 -11.10
CA LEU A 163 -23.70 -1.60 -10.97
C LEU A 163 -24.24 -2.19 -12.28
N VAL A 164 -23.81 -1.67 -13.43
CA VAL A 164 -24.21 -2.15 -14.76
C VAL A 164 -23.57 -3.50 -15.12
N ILE A 165 -22.33 -3.75 -14.72
CA ILE A 165 -21.60 -4.98 -15.05
C ILE A 165 -22.25 -6.18 -14.36
N PRO A 166 -22.52 -7.31 -15.07
CA PRO A 166 -23.13 -8.51 -14.52
C PRO A 166 -22.30 -9.15 -13.39
N PHE A 167 -22.97 -9.79 -12.44
CA PHE A 167 -22.36 -10.45 -11.27
C PHE A 167 -21.31 -11.50 -11.62
N LYS A 168 -21.48 -12.23 -12.71
CA LYS A 168 -20.55 -13.29 -13.16
C LYS A 168 -19.09 -12.82 -13.35
N TYR A 169 -18.88 -11.52 -13.53
CA TYR A 169 -17.54 -10.94 -13.68
C TYR A 169 -16.91 -10.54 -12.34
N TYR A 170 -17.67 -10.57 -11.25
CA TYR A 170 -17.17 -10.27 -9.90
C TYR A 170 -16.90 -11.53 -9.08
N ASP A 171 -17.65 -12.61 -9.34
CA ASP A 171 -17.52 -13.86 -8.61
C ASP A 171 -17.66 -15.07 -9.54
N LYS A 172 -16.58 -15.87 -9.67
CA LYS A 172 -16.59 -17.12 -10.45
C LYS A 172 -17.46 -18.20 -9.84
N ASN A 173 -17.66 -18.16 -8.51
CA ASN A 173 -18.44 -19.14 -7.76
C ASN A 173 -19.86 -18.62 -7.49
N TYR A 174 -20.25 -17.51 -8.12
CA TYR A 174 -21.60 -17.01 -8.00
C TYR A 174 -22.56 -17.98 -8.71
N ILE A 175 -23.19 -18.81 -7.92
CA ILE A 175 -24.35 -19.60 -8.35
C ILE A 175 -25.56 -18.66 -8.25
N ASN A 176 -26.18 -18.37 -9.39
CA ASN A 176 -27.39 -17.54 -9.42
C ASN A 176 -28.45 -18.18 -8.49
N PRO A 177 -28.95 -17.46 -7.44
CA PRO A 177 -30.00 -18.00 -6.57
C PRO A 177 -31.22 -18.51 -7.32
N ASP A 178 -31.53 -17.91 -8.48
CA ASP A 178 -32.62 -18.37 -9.34
C ASP A 178 -32.34 -19.73 -9.99
N TYR A 179 -31.08 -20.12 -10.13
CA TYR A 179 -30.69 -21.44 -10.63
C TYR A 179 -30.81 -22.51 -9.54
N VAL A 180 -30.49 -22.16 -8.28
CA VAL A 180 -30.65 -23.08 -7.14
C VAL A 180 -32.11 -23.40 -6.87
N ASN A 181 -33.01 -22.46 -7.13
CA ASN A 181 -34.46 -22.65 -6.94
C ASN A 181 -35.11 -23.42 -8.10
N GLN A 182 -34.44 -23.64 -9.21
CA GLN A 182 -34.92 -24.41 -10.38
C GLN A 182 -34.40 -25.85 -10.43
N VAL A 183 -33.42 -26.22 -9.59
CA VAL A 183 -32.92 -27.58 -9.48
C VAL A 183 -33.85 -28.34 -8.53
N ASN A 184 -34.59 -29.30 -9.10
CA ASN A 184 -35.50 -30.16 -8.33
C ASN A 184 -34.70 -30.95 -7.28
N PRO A 185 -35.28 -31.14 -6.04
CA PRO A 185 -34.57 -31.81 -4.94
C PRO A 185 -34.40 -33.34 -5.11
N SER A 186 -34.45 -33.86 -6.33
CA SER A 186 -34.44 -35.31 -6.59
C SER A 186 -33.08 -35.93 -6.85
N ASP A 187 -32.00 -35.13 -6.87
CA ASP A 187 -30.66 -35.69 -7.09
C ASP A 187 -29.88 -35.85 -5.78
N ALA A 188 -29.91 -37.08 -5.26
CA ALA A 188 -29.20 -37.52 -4.06
C ALA A 188 -27.64 -37.34 -4.15
N SER A 189 -27.11 -36.95 -5.30
CA SER A 189 -25.70 -36.59 -5.54
C SER A 189 -25.38 -35.18 -5.01
N GLU A 190 -26.30 -34.21 -5.11
CA GLU A 190 -26.07 -32.83 -4.65
C GLU A 190 -26.17 -32.68 -3.12
N GLU A 191 -26.98 -33.48 -2.47
CA GLU A 191 -27.04 -33.51 -0.99
C GLU A 191 -25.73 -34.03 -0.38
N LYS A 192 -25.06 -34.95 -1.06
CA LYS A 192 -23.70 -35.40 -0.70
C LYS A 192 -22.62 -34.34 -0.94
N GLU A 193 -22.72 -33.59 -2.04
CA GLU A 193 -21.80 -32.48 -2.33
C GLU A 193 -21.99 -31.34 -1.32
N ILE A 194 -23.23 -31.00 -0.94
CA ILE A 194 -23.50 -29.95 0.06
C ILE A 194 -23.05 -30.40 1.46
N LYS A 195 -23.20 -31.68 1.83
CA LYS A 195 -22.63 -32.21 3.08
C LYS A 195 -21.09 -32.21 3.07
N GLN A 196 -20.48 -32.66 1.98
CA GLN A 196 -19.03 -32.59 1.81
C GLN A 196 -18.49 -31.17 1.82
N LEU A 197 -19.23 -30.18 1.28
CA LEU A 197 -18.88 -28.77 1.34
C LEU A 197 -19.02 -28.19 2.76
N LYS A 198 -19.93 -28.70 3.58
CA LYS A 198 -20.07 -28.29 5.00
C LYS A 198 -19.00 -28.93 5.88
N GLU A 199 -18.74 -30.22 5.73
CA GLU A 199 -17.64 -30.91 6.42
C GLU A 199 -16.27 -30.35 6.03
N ASN A 200 -16.05 -30.04 4.76
CA ASN A 200 -14.85 -29.33 4.30
C ASN A 200 -14.73 -27.91 4.92
N LYS A 201 -15.83 -27.20 5.22
CA LYS A 201 -15.77 -25.87 5.86
C LYS A 201 -15.38 -25.93 7.34
N GLU A 202 -15.75 -26.97 8.08
CA GLU A 202 -15.33 -27.13 9.47
C GLU A 202 -13.86 -27.56 9.56
N THR A 203 -13.44 -28.50 8.72
CA THR A 203 -12.03 -28.89 8.58
C THR A 203 -11.15 -27.71 8.10
N GLN A 204 -11.67 -26.89 7.20
CA GLN A 204 -10.98 -25.68 6.76
C GLN A 204 -10.78 -24.64 7.86
N LYS A 205 -11.69 -24.50 8.82
CA LYS A 205 -11.52 -23.57 9.96
C LYS A 205 -10.41 -23.98 10.90
N GLU A 206 -10.32 -25.27 11.23
CA GLU A 206 -9.23 -25.81 12.06
C GLU A 206 -7.88 -25.74 11.33
N GLU A 207 -7.88 -25.97 10.01
CA GLU A 207 -6.73 -25.75 9.16
C GLU A 207 -6.32 -24.28 9.09
N GLU A 208 -7.26 -23.32 9.01
CA GLU A 208 -6.99 -21.88 8.97
C GLU A 208 -6.37 -21.34 10.27
N GLU A 209 -6.81 -21.81 11.45
CA GLU A 209 -6.18 -21.41 12.72
C GLU A 209 -4.75 -21.93 12.83
N THR A 210 -4.52 -23.16 12.41
CA THR A 210 -3.17 -23.76 12.36
C THR A 210 -2.29 -23.02 11.36
N VAL A 211 -2.84 -22.70 10.19
CA VAL A 211 -2.23 -21.94 9.12
C VAL A 211 -1.81 -20.53 9.57
N MET A 212 -2.68 -19.82 10.28
CA MET A 212 -2.37 -18.48 10.79
C MET A 212 -1.22 -18.50 11.80
N LYS A 213 -1.20 -19.50 12.68
CA LYS A 213 -0.12 -19.72 13.65
C LYS A 213 1.21 -20.00 12.95
N ASP A 214 1.21 -20.82 11.91
CA ASP A 214 2.40 -21.15 11.14
C ASP A 214 3.00 -19.93 10.43
N VAL A 215 2.17 -19.02 9.94
CA VAL A 215 2.63 -17.76 9.35
C VAL A 215 3.23 -16.84 10.40
N ILE A 216 2.56 -16.65 11.55
CA ILE A 216 3.03 -15.75 12.62
C ILE A 216 4.28 -16.30 13.28
N CYS A 217 4.44 -17.61 13.39
CA CYS A 217 5.63 -18.25 13.97
C CYS A 217 6.82 -18.33 12.99
N ASN A 218 6.63 -17.97 11.72
CA ASN A 218 7.71 -17.94 10.73
C ASN A 218 8.58 -16.68 10.92
N ILE A 219 9.64 -16.81 11.73
CA ILE A 219 10.53 -15.70 12.08
C ILE A 219 11.14 -14.99 10.87
N PRO A 220 11.70 -15.68 9.85
CA PRO A 220 12.18 -15.00 8.63
C PRO A 220 11.13 -14.16 7.94
N TYR A 221 9.91 -14.67 7.83
CA TYR A 221 8.81 -13.94 7.21
C TYR A 221 8.46 -12.67 7.99
N ILE A 222 8.38 -12.77 9.31
CA ILE A 222 8.10 -11.60 10.18
C ILE A 222 9.22 -10.57 10.05
N LEU A 223 10.50 -10.97 10.11
CA LEU A 223 11.63 -10.05 9.97
C LEU A 223 11.65 -9.34 8.62
N ILE A 224 11.37 -10.05 7.53
CA ILE A 224 11.28 -9.44 6.18
C ILE A 224 10.07 -8.50 6.10
N SER A 225 8.96 -8.84 6.76
CA SER A 225 7.77 -7.98 6.82
C SER A 225 8.02 -6.71 7.65
N LEU A 226 8.75 -6.80 8.76
CA LEU A 226 9.18 -5.66 9.57
C LEU A 226 10.13 -4.75 8.77
N TYR A 227 11.13 -5.32 8.11
CA TYR A 227 12.02 -4.59 7.22
C TYR A 227 11.24 -3.78 6.16
N ARG A 228 10.22 -4.38 5.57
CA ARG A 228 9.38 -3.68 4.61
C ARG A 228 8.52 -2.60 5.27
N GLY A 229 7.96 -2.87 6.46
CA GLY A 229 7.24 -1.88 7.26
C GLY A 229 8.10 -0.66 7.57
N ASN A 230 9.33 -0.87 8.01
CA ASN A 230 10.32 0.17 8.28
C ASN A 230 10.56 1.07 7.06
N ARG A 231 10.78 0.48 5.90
CA ARG A 231 11.00 1.21 4.64
C ARG A 231 9.77 2.02 4.22
N LEU A 232 8.59 1.41 4.31
CA LEU A 232 7.33 2.08 3.96
C LEU A 232 7.00 3.19 4.97
N PHE A 233 7.37 3.05 6.24
CA PHE A 233 7.21 4.11 7.24
C PHE A 233 7.89 5.40 6.80
N ILE A 234 9.17 5.32 6.41
CA ILE A 234 9.92 6.49 5.93
C ILE A 234 9.32 7.05 4.64
N PHE A 235 9.00 6.16 3.69
CA PHE A 235 8.38 6.56 2.43
C PHE A 235 7.05 7.29 2.65
N VAL A 236 6.17 6.77 3.49
CA VAL A 236 4.86 7.37 3.78
C VAL A 236 4.99 8.71 4.49
N ALA A 237 5.91 8.80 5.47
CA ALA A 237 6.18 10.06 6.17
C ALA A 237 6.64 11.16 5.19
N ILE A 238 7.61 10.85 4.34
CA ILE A 238 8.14 11.80 3.36
C ILE A 238 7.06 12.13 2.31
N ASN A 239 6.38 11.14 1.78
CA ASN A 239 5.35 11.34 0.77
C ASN A 239 4.23 12.26 1.28
N PHE A 240 3.81 12.10 2.53
CA PHE A 240 2.76 12.91 3.14
C PHE A 240 3.21 14.36 3.38
N TRP A 241 4.44 14.58 3.87
CA TRP A 241 4.96 15.89 4.26
C TRP A 241 5.87 16.56 3.21
N TYR A 242 5.95 16.03 2.00
CA TYR A 242 6.89 16.49 0.96
C TYR A 242 6.75 17.96 0.63
N SER A 243 5.52 18.43 0.40
CA SER A 243 5.25 19.84 0.09
C SER A 243 5.55 20.76 1.27
N ASP A 244 5.17 20.36 2.50
CA ASP A 244 5.46 21.12 3.71
C ASP A 244 6.99 21.30 3.89
N TYR A 245 7.76 20.24 3.64
CA TYR A 245 9.23 20.31 3.71
C TYR A 245 9.82 21.28 2.68
N LEU A 246 9.38 21.22 1.42
CA LEU A 246 9.86 22.13 0.38
C LEU A 246 9.52 23.59 0.68
N GLN A 247 8.29 23.84 1.20
CA GLN A 247 7.82 25.21 1.45
C GLN A 247 8.41 25.80 2.73
N ASN A 248 8.52 25.04 3.79
CA ASN A 248 8.96 25.54 5.10
C ASN A 248 10.45 25.38 5.36
N SER A 249 11.08 24.30 4.88
CA SER A 249 12.50 24.04 5.11
C SER A 249 13.39 24.56 3.99
N LEU A 250 12.96 24.43 2.73
CA LEU A 250 13.71 24.93 1.57
C LEU A 250 13.18 26.26 1.03
N MET A 251 12.15 26.84 1.67
CA MET A 251 11.54 28.14 1.34
C MET A 251 11.05 28.25 -0.11
N GLU A 252 10.73 27.13 -0.78
CA GLU A 252 10.22 27.13 -2.15
C GLU A 252 8.73 27.50 -2.17
N LYS A 253 8.41 28.56 -2.89
CA LYS A 253 7.02 29.08 -2.97
C LYS A 253 6.36 28.85 -4.34
N ASN A 254 7.14 28.40 -5.33
CA ASN A 254 6.58 28.16 -6.66
C ASN A 254 5.87 26.81 -6.75
N PRO A 255 4.53 26.77 -6.89
CA PRO A 255 3.77 25.52 -6.95
C PRO A 255 4.23 24.58 -8.07
N SER A 256 4.66 25.14 -9.21
CA SER A 256 5.15 24.34 -10.33
C SER A 256 6.46 23.63 -10.01
N VAL A 257 7.37 24.27 -9.28
CA VAL A 257 8.64 23.64 -8.84
C VAL A 257 8.36 22.53 -7.86
N ILE A 258 7.46 22.74 -6.91
CA ILE A 258 7.04 21.73 -5.94
C ILE A 258 6.39 20.52 -6.65
N PHE A 259 5.48 20.78 -7.60
CA PHE A 259 4.85 19.74 -8.42
C PHE A 259 5.87 18.88 -9.18
N TRP A 260 6.80 19.52 -9.89
CA TRP A 260 7.79 18.77 -10.66
C TRP A 260 8.78 18.03 -9.78
N SER A 261 9.24 18.64 -8.67
CA SER A 261 10.07 17.99 -7.67
C SER A 261 9.42 16.73 -7.11
N TYR A 262 8.14 16.82 -6.70
CA TYR A 262 7.37 15.68 -6.22
C TYR A 262 7.20 14.61 -7.31
N SER A 263 6.79 15.00 -8.52
CA SER A 263 6.51 14.07 -9.61
C SER A 263 7.76 13.32 -10.05
N ILE A 264 8.89 13.97 -10.16
CA ILE A 264 10.17 13.33 -10.49
C ILE A 264 10.57 12.36 -9.37
N THR A 265 10.50 12.80 -8.11
CA THR A 265 10.95 12.02 -6.96
C THR A 265 10.04 10.83 -6.71
N MET A 266 8.74 11.06 -6.52
CA MET A 266 7.83 10.00 -6.03
C MET A 266 7.35 9.08 -7.14
N VAL A 267 7.34 9.55 -8.38
CA VAL A 267 6.75 8.80 -9.48
C VAL A 267 7.82 8.29 -10.44
N ILE A 268 8.52 9.18 -11.13
CA ILE A 268 9.45 8.77 -12.16
C ILE A 268 10.54 7.89 -11.55
N ALA A 269 11.14 8.32 -10.43
CA ALA A 269 12.15 7.54 -9.74
C ALA A 269 11.61 6.19 -9.21
N SER A 270 10.36 6.17 -8.68
CA SER A 270 9.74 4.94 -8.22
C SER A 270 9.47 3.95 -9.35
N LEU A 271 8.96 4.41 -10.50
CA LEU A 271 8.73 3.56 -11.67
C LEU A 271 10.02 2.94 -12.19
N ILE A 272 11.06 3.77 -12.37
CA ILE A 272 12.38 3.31 -12.81
C ILE A 272 12.95 2.31 -11.78
N GLY A 273 12.84 2.63 -10.49
CA GLY A 273 13.30 1.76 -9.41
C GLY A 273 12.64 0.39 -9.43
N ASN A 274 11.32 0.32 -9.60
CA ASN A 274 10.58 -0.94 -9.70
C ASN A 274 11.06 -1.80 -10.88
N ILE A 275 11.29 -1.20 -12.04
CA ILE A 275 11.82 -1.91 -13.23
C ILE A 275 13.24 -2.43 -12.93
N LEU A 276 14.11 -1.58 -12.39
CA LEU A 276 15.48 -1.97 -12.04
C LEU A 276 15.51 -3.06 -10.99
N GLY A 277 14.63 -3.01 -9.98
CA GLY A 277 14.50 -4.05 -8.96
C GLY A 277 14.18 -5.42 -9.55
N GLY A 278 13.25 -5.48 -10.52
CA GLY A 278 12.96 -6.70 -11.26
C GLY A 278 14.15 -7.24 -12.07
N VAL A 279 14.92 -6.36 -12.71
CA VAL A 279 16.14 -6.75 -13.45
C VAL A 279 17.21 -7.25 -12.49
N VAL A 280 17.44 -6.54 -11.39
CA VAL A 280 18.46 -6.91 -10.38
C VAL A 280 18.16 -8.29 -9.79
N ILE A 281 16.92 -8.54 -9.36
CA ILE A 281 16.56 -9.83 -8.75
C ILE A 281 16.79 -11.00 -9.72
N ASN A 282 16.46 -10.80 -11.01
CA ASN A 282 16.70 -11.82 -12.02
C ASN A 282 18.19 -12.10 -12.23
N ARG A 283 19.05 -11.07 -12.20
CA ARG A 283 20.51 -11.23 -12.37
C ARG A 283 21.20 -11.88 -11.20
N ILE A 284 20.73 -11.68 -9.97
CA ILE A 284 21.35 -12.27 -8.77
C ILE A 284 20.87 -13.69 -8.46
N GLY A 285 20.12 -14.30 -9.37
CA GLY A 285 19.65 -15.69 -9.25
C GLY A 285 18.30 -15.87 -8.56
N GLY A 286 17.46 -14.80 -8.58
CA GLY A 286 16.12 -14.81 -8.00
C GLY A 286 16.12 -14.81 -6.47
N THR A 287 14.94 -15.02 -5.90
CA THR A 287 14.71 -14.99 -4.44
C THR A 287 15.33 -16.14 -3.67
N LYS A 288 15.70 -17.24 -4.35
CA LYS A 288 16.41 -18.38 -3.76
C LYS A 288 17.84 -18.06 -3.36
N SER A 289 18.43 -17.08 -4.04
CA SER A 289 19.82 -16.74 -3.80
C SER A 289 19.98 -15.96 -2.49
N ARG A 290 20.93 -16.34 -1.67
CA ARG A 290 21.39 -15.53 -0.54
C ARG A 290 21.78 -14.12 -0.93
N HIS A 291 22.25 -13.95 -2.16
CA HIS A 291 22.61 -12.64 -2.68
C HIS A 291 21.43 -11.66 -2.65
N SER A 292 20.17 -12.13 -2.67
CA SER A 292 18.99 -11.26 -2.57
C SER A 292 18.89 -10.58 -1.20
N TYR A 293 19.20 -11.29 -0.10
CA TYR A 293 19.16 -10.71 1.26
C TYR A 293 20.32 -9.73 1.47
N VAL A 294 21.50 -10.08 1.00
CA VAL A 294 22.66 -9.16 1.00
C VAL A 294 22.36 -7.93 0.15
N ALA A 295 21.78 -8.11 -1.05
CA ALA A 295 21.39 -7.02 -1.92
C ALA A 295 20.37 -6.09 -1.24
N MET A 296 19.37 -6.62 -0.54
CA MET A 296 18.41 -5.81 0.22
C MET A 296 19.11 -4.97 1.30
N GLY A 297 20.07 -5.55 2.03
CA GLY A 297 20.86 -4.84 3.04
C GLY A 297 21.70 -3.71 2.43
N VAL A 298 22.40 -3.98 1.33
CA VAL A 298 23.21 -2.99 0.61
C VAL A 298 22.31 -1.87 0.05
N LEU A 299 21.19 -2.21 -0.59
CA LEU A 299 20.25 -1.22 -1.12
C LEU A 299 19.67 -0.36 0.01
N GLN A 300 19.35 -0.94 1.17
CA GLN A 300 18.87 -0.20 2.32
C GLN A 300 19.92 0.79 2.83
N PHE A 301 21.16 0.36 2.95
CA PHE A 301 22.26 1.22 3.37
C PHE A 301 22.45 2.40 2.40
N LEU A 302 22.43 2.13 1.09
CA LEU A 302 22.49 3.18 0.06
C LEU A 302 21.31 4.14 0.13
N CYS A 303 20.08 3.62 0.38
CA CYS A 303 18.90 4.47 0.61
C CYS A 303 19.15 5.44 1.76
N VAL A 304 19.56 4.94 2.92
CA VAL A 304 19.83 5.78 4.08
C VAL A 304 20.91 6.81 3.78
N LEU A 305 21.97 6.42 3.07
CA LEU A 305 23.07 7.31 2.70
C LEU A 305 22.57 8.50 1.87
N PHE A 306 21.87 8.24 0.75
CA PHE A 306 21.34 9.34 -0.09
C PHE A 306 20.29 10.17 0.64
N GLY A 307 19.42 9.52 1.42
CA GLY A 307 18.42 10.21 2.22
C GLY A 307 18.99 11.10 3.31
N LEU A 308 20.14 10.71 3.91
CA LEU A 308 20.84 11.53 4.91
C LEU A 308 21.49 12.77 4.32
N PHE A 309 21.98 12.72 3.08
CA PHE A 309 22.61 13.89 2.45
C PHE A 309 21.58 14.88 1.89
N ALA A 310 20.38 14.44 1.53
CA ALA A 310 19.37 15.31 0.92
C ALA A 310 19.00 16.53 1.79
N PRO A 311 18.79 16.42 3.10
CA PRO A 311 18.40 17.56 3.94
C PRO A 311 19.46 18.64 4.10
N PHE A 312 20.73 18.35 3.82
CA PHE A 312 21.83 19.30 3.95
C PHE A 312 22.07 20.14 2.68
N THR A 313 21.17 20.05 1.71
CA THR A 313 21.25 20.85 0.48
C THR A 313 20.34 22.07 0.59
N ASP A 314 20.87 23.23 0.16
CA ASP A 314 20.09 24.49 0.11
C ASP A 314 19.33 24.64 -1.22
N SER A 315 19.55 23.75 -2.18
CA SER A 315 18.94 23.78 -3.50
C SER A 315 17.84 22.75 -3.66
N VAL A 316 16.65 23.19 -4.03
CA VAL A 316 15.52 22.31 -4.36
C VAL A 316 15.89 21.28 -5.44
N LEU A 317 16.69 21.67 -6.43
CA LEU A 317 17.14 20.77 -7.48
C LEU A 317 18.01 19.64 -6.91
N MET A 318 19.02 19.98 -6.08
CA MET A 318 19.90 18.97 -5.47
C MET A 318 19.16 18.07 -4.51
N PHE A 319 18.25 18.62 -3.70
CA PHE A 319 17.34 17.87 -2.86
C PHE A 319 16.50 16.87 -3.70
N THR A 320 15.92 17.34 -4.81
CA THR A 320 15.12 16.49 -5.71
C THR A 320 15.95 15.35 -6.30
N ILE A 321 17.20 15.60 -6.71
CA ILE A 321 18.09 14.56 -7.23
C ILE A 321 18.39 13.50 -6.17
N LEU A 322 18.82 13.90 -4.97
CA LEU A 322 19.18 12.98 -3.90
C LEU A 322 17.97 12.19 -3.41
N MET A 323 16.82 12.83 -3.26
CA MET A 323 15.57 12.17 -2.90
C MET A 323 15.07 11.25 -4.01
N SER A 324 15.29 11.58 -5.28
CA SER A 324 14.97 10.69 -6.40
C SER A 324 15.84 9.43 -6.39
N LEU A 325 17.13 9.56 -6.09
CA LEU A 325 18.02 8.40 -5.90
C LEU A 325 17.56 7.54 -4.70
N TYR A 326 17.21 8.17 -3.58
CA TYR A 326 16.61 7.47 -2.42
C TYR A 326 15.37 6.67 -2.84
N ILE A 327 14.40 7.30 -3.49
CA ILE A 327 13.14 6.65 -3.90
C ILE A 327 13.37 5.56 -4.93
N LEU A 328 14.25 5.78 -5.89
CA LEU A 328 14.62 4.80 -6.91
C LEU A 328 15.16 3.50 -6.26
N ILE A 329 16.12 3.63 -5.37
CA ILE A 329 16.74 2.49 -4.68
C ILE A 329 15.73 1.85 -3.72
N ASN A 330 14.92 2.67 -3.03
CA ASN A 330 13.84 2.19 -2.16
C ASN A 330 12.83 1.34 -2.93
N SER A 331 12.39 1.78 -4.10
CA SER A 331 11.44 1.06 -4.95
C SER A 331 12.04 -0.23 -5.52
N ALA A 332 13.30 -0.19 -5.97
CA ALA A 332 14.01 -1.38 -6.44
C ALA A 332 14.09 -2.46 -5.36
N SER A 333 14.46 -2.09 -4.14
CA SER A 333 14.48 -3.02 -3.00
C SER A 333 13.09 -3.53 -2.64
N GLY A 334 12.01 -2.77 -2.93
CA GLY A 334 10.62 -3.15 -2.68
C GLY A 334 10.21 -4.43 -3.41
N ILE A 335 10.53 -4.53 -4.69
CA ILE A 335 10.23 -5.70 -5.52
C ILE A 335 10.96 -6.93 -4.99
N ILE A 336 12.26 -6.78 -4.65
CA ILE A 336 13.06 -7.87 -4.09
C ILE A 336 12.46 -8.37 -2.77
N THR A 337 12.02 -7.44 -1.91
CA THR A 337 11.45 -7.75 -0.59
C THR A 337 10.14 -8.52 -0.69
N ILE A 338 9.23 -8.12 -1.60
CA ILE A 338 7.97 -8.85 -1.81
C ILE A 338 8.24 -10.28 -2.22
N SER A 339 9.08 -10.46 -3.22
CA SER A 339 9.43 -11.78 -3.72
C SER A 339 10.12 -12.64 -2.66
N ALA A 340 11.01 -12.04 -1.85
CA ALA A 340 11.70 -12.74 -0.75
C ALA A 340 10.74 -13.15 0.37
N SER A 341 9.74 -12.33 0.71
CA SER A 341 8.76 -12.67 1.74
C SER A 341 7.92 -13.90 1.36
N PHE A 342 7.55 -14.03 0.08
CA PHE A 342 6.82 -15.20 -0.38
C PHE A 342 7.72 -16.45 -0.54
N ALA A 343 9.00 -16.27 -0.83
CA ALA A 343 9.92 -17.40 -0.97
C ALA A 343 10.19 -18.15 0.34
N VAL A 344 9.97 -17.53 1.50
CA VAL A 344 10.11 -18.18 2.81
C VAL A 344 8.82 -18.82 3.32
N MET A 345 7.73 -18.76 2.53
CA MET A 345 6.42 -19.31 2.86
C MET A 345 6.03 -20.45 1.91
N PRO A 346 5.34 -21.50 2.40
CA PRO A 346 4.67 -22.47 1.54
C PRO A 346 3.60 -21.81 0.68
N LYS A 347 3.43 -22.26 -0.56
CA LYS A 347 2.42 -21.70 -1.49
C LYS A 347 0.99 -21.77 -0.96
N THR A 348 0.67 -22.79 -0.19
CA THR A 348 -0.63 -22.97 0.45
C THR A 348 -0.99 -21.84 1.44
N LEU A 349 0.02 -21.19 2.02
CA LEU A 349 -0.13 -20.14 3.03
C LEU A 349 -0.03 -18.72 2.46
N THR A 350 0.18 -18.56 1.15
CA THR A 350 0.43 -17.24 0.53
C THR A 350 -0.71 -16.26 0.75
N GLY A 351 -1.97 -16.70 0.70
CA GLY A 351 -3.14 -15.84 0.94
C GLY A 351 -3.15 -15.25 2.36
N THR A 352 -3.03 -16.12 3.37
CA THR A 352 -2.97 -15.72 4.79
C THR A 352 -1.75 -14.86 5.07
N ALA A 353 -0.59 -15.21 4.49
CA ALA A 353 0.63 -14.41 4.59
C ALA A 353 0.41 -13.00 4.03
N THR A 354 -0.21 -12.85 2.85
CA THR A 354 -0.52 -11.53 2.29
C THR A 354 -1.40 -10.69 3.21
N GLY A 355 -2.40 -11.30 3.85
CA GLY A 355 -3.27 -10.64 4.84
C GLY A 355 -2.48 -10.14 6.05
N ILE A 356 -1.70 -11.02 6.70
CA ILE A 356 -0.85 -10.68 7.87
C ILE A 356 0.17 -9.61 7.50
N TYR A 357 0.78 -9.73 6.33
CA TYR A 357 1.68 -8.72 5.81
C TYR A 357 1.02 -7.34 5.69
N SER A 358 -0.16 -7.27 5.10
CA SER A 358 -0.92 -6.01 4.96
C SER A 358 -1.24 -5.40 6.33
N LEU A 359 -1.63 -6.22 7.30
CA LEU A 359 -1.87 -5.77 8.68
C LEU A 359 -0.61 -5.18 9.31
N LEU A 360 0.54 -5.88 9.22
CA LEU A 360 1.80 -5.41 9.77
C LEU A 360 2.24 -4.09 9.13
N VAL A 361 2.13 -3.96 7.81
CA VAL A 361 2.49 -2.74 7.09
C VAL A 361 1.59 -1.57 7.48
N ASN A 362 0.28 -1.78 7.59
CA ASN A 362 -0.63 -0.73 8.05
C ASN A 362 -0.30 -0.27 9.48
N LEU A 363 -0.02 -1.22 10.38
CA LEU A 363 0.29 -0.92 11.78
C LEU A 363 1.65 -0.21 11.96
N ILE A 364 2.66 -0.61 11.22
CA ILE A 364 4.05 -0.13 11.41
C ILE A 364 4.34 1.11 10.56
N ALA A 365 3.75 1.21 9.35
CA ALA A 365 4.03 2.27 8.42
C ALA A 365 2.89 3.29 8.31
N PHE A 366 1.76 2.90 7.72
CA PHE A 366 0.72 3.86 7.34
C PHE A 366 0.08 4.57 8.54
N LEU A 367 -0.11 3.86 9.64
CA LEU A 367 -0.69 4.44 10.86
C LEU A 367 0.26 5.44 11.54
N PRO A 368 1.51 5.10 11.88
CA PRO A 368 2.34 6.00 12.67
C PRO A 368 3.08 7.07 11.85
N ALA A 369 3.36 6.86 10.56
CA ALA A 369 4.30 7.67 9.81
C ALA A 369 3.91 9.17 9.69
N PRO A 370 2.66 9.56 9.34
CA PRO A 370 2.32 10.96 9.24
C PRO A 370 2.41 11.70 10.58
N TYR A 371 1.97 11.05 11.66
CA TYR A 371 2.03 11.64 13.01
C TYR A 371 3.46 11.68 13.54
N ALA A 372 4.25 10.64 13.30
CA ALA A 372 5.64 10.57 13.76
C ALA A 372 6.48 11.71 13.15
N TYR A 373 6.30 12.04 11.87
CA TYR A 373 6.96 13.20 11.28
C TYR A 373 6.62 14.49 12.03
N ALA A 374 5.33 14.75 12.24
CA ALA A 374 4.87 15.94 12.96
C ALA A 374 5.36 15.97 14.42
N PHE A 375 5.43 14.81 15.07
CA PHE A 375 5.97 14.69 16.42
C PHE A 375 7.46 15.01 16.47
N ILE A 376 8.26 14.45 15.55
CA ILE A 376 9.69 14.75 15.41
C ILE A 376 9.86 16.26 15.15
N LYS A 377 9.09 16.83 14.20
CA LYS A 377 9.11 18.27 13.91
C LYS A 377 8.87 19.12 15.16
N SER A 378 7.97 18.70 16.05
CA SER A 378 7.68 19.42 17.29
C SER A 378 8.82 19.38 18.32
N ILE A 379 9.75 18.42 18.20
CA ILE A 379 10.89 18.29 19.12
C ILE A 379 12.14 18.99 18.56
N VAL A 380 12.45 18.73 17.29
CA VAL A 380 13.70 19.21 16.67
C VAL A 380 13.54 20.56 15.96
N GLY A 381 12.30 21.06 15.85
CA GLY A 381 12.00 22.26 15.09
C GLY A 381 11.87 22.00 13.58
N GLU A 382 11.74 23.05 12.80
CA GLU A 382 11.73 22.99 11.34
C GLU A 382 13.14 22.77 10.78
N GLY A 383 13.22 22.18 9.59
CA GLY A 383 14.47 22.06 8.84
C GLY A 383 14.98 20.62 8.69
N GLN A 384 16.27 20.56 8.41
CA GLN A 384 16.96 19.34 7.99
C GLN A 384 16.91 18.16 8.99
N TYR A 385 16.87 18.45 10.27
CA TYR A 385 16.97 17.41 11.32
C TYR A 385 15.80 16.42 11.34
N ILE A 386 14.62 16.83 10.88
CA ILE A 386 13.44 15.95 10.80
C ILE A 386 13.75 14.78 9.86
N MET A 387 14.25 15.10 8.66
CA MET A 387 14.61 14.09 7.66
C MET A 387 15.77 13.22 8.15
N VAL A 388 16.77 13.81 8.82
CA VAL A 388 17.89 13.07 9.39
C VAL A 388 17.40 12.00 10.37
N VAL A 389 16.52 12.36 11.31
CA VAL A 389 15.95 11.40 12.28
C VAL A 389 15.21 10.27 11.59
N LEU A 390 14.38 10.60 10.58
CA LEU A 390 13.66 9.59 9.80
C LEU A 390 14.62 8.65 9.05
N MET A 391 15.68 9.18 8.44
CA MET A 391 16.65 8.37 7.72
C MET A 391 17.48 7.49 8.63
N LEU A 392 17.87 7.98 9.83
CA LEU A 392 18.54 7.16 10.83
C LEU A 392 17.69 6.00 11.31
N TYR A 393 16.37 6.19 11.42
CA TYR A 393 15.45 5.09 11.69
C TYR A 393 15.54 3.99 10.59
N GLY A 394 15.85 4.36 9.36
CA GLY A 394 16.06 3.42 8.26
C GLY A 394 17.21 2.44 8.46
N LEU A 395 18.18 2.75 9.35
CA LEU A 395 19.27 1.81 9.70
C LEU A 395 18.74 0.56 10.41
N PHE A 396 17.62 0.64 11.13
CA PHE A 396 17.00 -0.54 11.73
C PHE A 396 16.62 -1.57 10.65
N GLY A 397 16.22 -1.14 9.45
CA GLY A 397 15.98 -2.02 8.34
C GLY A 397 17.19 -2.86 7.92
N CYS A 398 18.40 -2.30 8.03
CA CYS A 398 19.63 -3.07 7.80
C CYS A 398 19.78 -4.21 8.81
N PHE A 399 19.50 -3.94 10.09
CA PHE A 399 19.57 -4.96 11.14
C PHE A 399 18.50 -6.03 10.97
N GLU A 400 17.27 -5.66 10.61
CA GLU A 400 16.16 -6.58 10.40
C GLU A 400 16.47 -7.59 9.28
N ILE A 401 16.96 -7.12 8.14
CA ILE A 401 17.29 -8.01 7.01
C ILE A 401 18.54 -8.87 7.28
N MET A 402 19.54 -8.34 7.98
CA MET A 402 20.69 -9.10 8.42
C MET A 402 20.30 -10.19 9.43
N ALA A 403 19.43 -9.87 10.37
CA ALA A 403 18.90 -10.83 11.33
C ALA A 403 18.13 -11.96 10.64
N ALA A 404 17.33 -11.63 9.61
CA ALA A 404 16.62 -12.62 8.80
C ALA A 404 17.60 -13.56 8.07
N ASP A 405 18.65 -13.02 7.42
CA ASP A 405 19.67 -13.85 6.73
C ASP A 405 20.44 -14.74 7.70
N ILE A 406 20.89 -14.19 8.84
CA ILE A 406 21.61 -14.96 9.87
C ILE A 406 20.71 -16.08 10.43
N TYR A 407 19.47 -15.77 10.78
CA TYR A 407 18.52 -16.76 11.32
C TYR A 407 18.29 -17.92 10.34
N MET A 408 18.08 -17.62 9.05
CA MET A 408 17.92 -18.64 8.02
C MET A 408 19.16 -19.50 7.84
N ARG A 409 20.37 -18.92 7.99
CA ARG A 409 21.64 -19.65 7.94
C ARG A 409 21.77 -20.62 9.10
N VAL A 410 21.54 -20.15 10.33
CA VAL A 410 21.68 -20.95 11.55
C VAL A 410 20.70 -22.11 11.57
N LYS A 411 19.45 -21.85 11.21
CA LYS A 411 18.37 -22.86 11.21
C LYS A 411 18.31 -23.70 9.92
N LYS A 412 19.16 -23.44 8.91
CA LYS A 412 19.17 -24.14 7.62
C LYS A 412 17.79 -24.19 6.96
N ILE A 413 17.03 -23.08 7.05
CA ILE A 413 15.67 -23.00 6.53
C ILE A 413 15.70 -23.12 5.01
N LYS A 414 14.82 -23.98 4.46
CA LYS A 414 14.63 -24.13 3.02
C LYS A 414 13.82 -22.96 2.48
N ILE A 415 14.24 -22.41 1.36
CA ILE A 415 13.49 -21.40 0.62
C ILE A 415 12.57 -22.13 -0.35
N TYR A 416 11.26 -21.87 -0.27
CA TYR A 416 10.24 -22.49 -1.10
C TYR A 416 10.10 -21.73 -2.41
N ASP A 417 10.46 -22.38 -3.52
CA ASP A 417 10.18 -21.85 -4.86
C ASP A 417 10.15 -23.01 -5.87
N GLU A 418 8.99 -23.30 -6.42
CA GLU A 418 8.81 -24.39 -7.40
C GLU A 418 8.98 -23.94 -8.86
N GLU A 419 9.02 -22.64 -9.16
CA GLU A 419 9.07 -22.17 -10.55
C GLU A 419 10.42 -22.37 -11.25
N PHE A 420 11.50 -22.68 -10.51
CA PHE A 420 12.86 -22.84 -11.06
C PHE A 420 13.34 -24.28 -11.20
N LYS A 421 12.45 -25.28 -11.22
CA LYS A 421 12.86 -26.67 -11.49
C LYS A 421 13.40 -26.94 -12.90
N PHE A 422 13.42 -25.94 -13.80
CA PHE A 422 13.79 -26.15 -15.20
C PHE A 422 15.13 -25.59 -15.67
N VAL A 423 15.99 -25.09 -14.79
CA VAL A 423 17.35 -24.67 -15.19
C VAL A 423 18.38 -25.21 -14.20
N SER A 424 18.49 -26.51 -14.12
CA SER A 424 19.72 -27.18 -13.76
C SER A 424 19.86 -28.35 -14.70
N VAL A 425 20.58 -28.20 -15.74
CA VAL A 425 21.43 -29.19 -16.39
C VAL A 425 22.12 -28.54 -17.59
N LYS A 426 23.30 -28.15 -17.51
CA LYS A 426 24.53 -28.67 -18.08
C LYS A 426 25.65 -27.69 -17.90
#